data_11ac7f097a7e2a9d4b427b8e572acfa9
#
_entry.id   11ac7f097a7e2a9d4b427b8e572acfa9
#
_cell.length_a   1.000
_cell.length_b   1.000
_cell.length_c   1.000
_cell.angle_alpha   90.00
_cell.angle_beta   90.00
_cell.angle_gamma   90.00
#
_symmetry.space_group_name_H-M   'P 1'
#
loop_
_entity.id
_entity.type
_entity.pdbx_description
1 polymer ?
#
loop_
_entity_poly.entity_id
_entity_poly.type
_entity_poly.pdbx_seq_one_letter_code
_entity_poly.pdbx_strand_id
1 'polypeptide(L)'
;VFHIHDEPDIHFKNEASLLARKRQYYLAAGILRKYLPNVRVIEAVASPEFRGGVDIWVPGTPGYEARQADFDALTALGESVWAYVCCGPEGNWLNRFLDFALLKGRLLFWGCAANRLGGFLHWGFNQFPAGMDPFAGTSCPNHTGIGTNFPCGDSFLVYPGTDGPWPGMRMEAARRGAEDAALLALLRCRDEAAHDALVARVFHDNQNYNDDPAVFEAVYEELLHLLEEGGKA
;
A
#
# COMPACT_ATOMS: atom_id res chain seq x y z
N VAL A 1 -3.23 16.37 0.12
CA VAL A 1 -2.35 15.77 1.15
C VAL A 1 -0.97 16.39 1.08
N PHE A 2 -0.22 16.33 2.15
CA PHE A 2 1.16 16.82 2.28
C PHE A 2 2.02 15.74 2.91
N HIS A 3 3.29 15.66 2.50
CA HIS A 3 4.29 14.75 3.03
C HIS A 3 5.40 15.59 3.69
N ILE A 4 5.72 15.35 4.95
CA ILE A 4 6.67 16.16 5.70
C ILE A 4 8.08 15.56 5.66
N HIS A 5 8.19 14.25 5.86
CA HIS A 5 9.47 13.57 5.96
C HIS A 5 9.34 12.11 5.50
N ASP A 6 10.23 11.69 4.62
CA ASP A 6 10.28 10.31 4.16
C ASP A 6 10.70 9.38 5.31
N GLU A 7 9.86 8.41 5.63
CA GLU A 7 10.07 7.36 6.61
C GLU A 7 10.73 7.87 7.92
N PRO A 8 10.04 8.74 8.70
CA PRO A 8 10.67 9.44 9.81
C PRO A 8 11.06 8.54 11.00
N ASP A 9 10.56 7.30 11.05
CA ASP A 9 10.80 6.32 12.11
C ASP A 9 11.83 5.25 11.75
N ILE A 10 12.47 5.34 10.59
CA ILE A 10 13.56 4.45 10.19
C ILE A 10 14.83 5.21 9.81
N HIS A 11 15.91 4.51 9.54
CA HIS A 11 17.22 5.08 9.15
C HIS A 11 17.80 6.08 10.16
N PHE A 12 17.63 5.82 11.46
CA PHE A 12 18.26 6.60 12.53
C PHE A 12 19.41 5.82 13.18
N LYS A 13 20.44 6.56 13.64
CA LYS A 13 21.66 5.96 14.20
C LYS A 13 21.50 5.46 15.63
N ASN A 14 20.68 6.14 16.42
CA ASN A 14 20.42 5.86 17.82
C ASN A 14 19.17 6.60 18.30
N GLU A 15 18.74 6.32 19.51
CA GLU A 15 17.54 6.92 20.12
C GLU A 15 17.58 8.45 20.17
N ALA A 16 18.73 9.05 20.44
CA ALA A 16 18.88 10.49 20.46
C ALA A 16 18.62 11.12 19.08
N SER A 17 19.07 10.47 17.99
CA SER A 17 18.83 10.94 16.63
C SER A 17 17.37 10.75 16.22
N LEU A 18 16.68 9.71 16.68
CA LEU A 18 15.23 9.54 16.51
C LEU A 18 14.47 10.66 17.23
N LEU A 19 14.83 10.96 18.48
CA LEU A 19 14.18 12.04 19.24
C LEU A 19 14.38 13.40 18.58
N ALA A 20 15.57 13.68 18.05
CA ALA A 20 15.85 14.92 17.31
C ALA A 20 14.96 15.02 16.06
N ARG A 21 14.82 13.91 15.30
CA ARG A 21 13.95 13.84 14.13
C ARG A 21 12.48 14.03 14.49
N LYS A 22 11.98 13.40 15.55
CA LYS A 22 10.61 13.62 16.05
C LYS A 22 10.35 15.09 16.39
N ARG A 23 11.28 15.76 17.05
CA ARG A 23 11.17 17.20 17.36
C ARG A 23 11.07 18.04 16.09
N GLN A 24 11.92 17.78 15.09
CA GLN A 24 11.86 18.48 13.79
C GLN A 24 10.55 18.20 13.05
N TYR A 25 10.11 16.96 13.06
CA TYR A 25 8.84 16.55 12.45
C TYR A 25 7.66 17.29 13.06
N TYR A 26 7.53 17.32 14.39
CA TYR A 26 6.44 18.02 15.05
C TYR A 26 6.50 19.54 14.89
N LEU A 27 7.70 20.11 14.80
CA LEU A 27 7.86 21.54 14.47
C LEU A 27 7.31 21.83 13.06
N ALA A 28 7.68 21.02 12.07
CA ALA A 28 7.19 21.16 10.70
C ALA A 28 5.67 20.94 10.62
N ALA A 29 5.14 19.90 11.28
CA ALA A 29 3.72 19.63 11.36
C ALA A 29 2.96 20.81 12.01
N GLY A 30 3.48 21.36 13.08
CA GLY A 30 2.89 22.54 13.75
C GLY A 30 2.85 23.78 12.86
N ILE A 31 3.92 24.03 12.10
CA ILE A 31 3.96 25.11 11.10
C ILE A 31 2.91 24.86 10.00
N LEU A 32 2.85 23.63 9.47
CA LEU A 32 1.89 23.26 8.44
C LEU A 32 0.45 23.46 8.93
N ARG A 33 0.10 22.98 10.14
CA ARG A 33 -1.23 23.17 10.73
C ARG A 33 -1.60 24.64 10.94
N LYS A 34 -0.63 25.47 11.26
CA LYS A 34 -0.85 26.91 11.43
C LYS A 34 -1.24 27.61 10.14
N TYR A 35 -0.58 27.28 9.02
CA TYR A 35 -0.76 27.99 7.76
C TYR A 35 -1.69 27.27 6.77
N LEU A 36 -1.82 25.95 6.89
CA LEU A 36 -2.65 25.10 6.05
C LEU A 36 -3.47 24.12 6.90
N PRO A 37 -4.41 24.63 7.72
CA PRO A 37 -5.10 23.82 8.75
C PRO A 37 -5.94 22.67 8.18
N ASN A 38 -6.38 22.76 6.93
CA ASN A 38 -7.21 21.75 6.27
C ASN A 38 -6.41 20.72 5.45
N VAL A 39 -5.09 20.85 5.40
CA VAL A 39 -4.24 19.91 4.68
C VAL A 39 -4.03 18.66 5.52
N ARG A 40 -4.31 17.50 4.94
CA ARG A 40 -4.00 16.21 5.58
C ARG A 40 -2.54 15.83 5.35
N VAL A 41 -1.88 15.36 6.38
CA VAL A 41 -0.50 14.83 6.34
C VAL A 41 -0.56 13.32 6.15
N ILE A 42 0.13 12.84 5.10
CA ILE A 42 0.34 11.43 4.80
C ILE A 42 1.81 11.08 5.01
N GLU A 43 2.08 10.00 5.74
CA GLU A 43 3.46 9.58 6.02
C GLU A 43 3.62 8.07 5.94
N ALA A 44 4.70 7.64 5.29
CA ALA A 44 5.17 6.26 5.33
C ALA A 44 5.84 6.02 6.70
N VAL A 45 5.07 5.61 7.69
CA VAL A 45 5.52 5.47 9.08
C VAL A 45 4.81 4.30 9.76
N ALA A 46 5.56 3.45 10.45
CA ALA A 46 5.06 2.31 11.19
C ALA A 46 5.00 2.55 12.72
N SER A 47 5.52 3.68 13.21
CA SER A 47 5.51 4.01 14.63
C SER A 47 4.33 4.94 15.00
N PRO A 48 3.39 4.52 15.86
CA PRO A 48 2.28 5.37 16.32
C PRO A 48 2.75 6.55 17.19
N GLU A 49 4.02 6.62 17.53
CA GLU A 49 4.60 7.74 18.27
C GLU A 49 4.60 9.08 17.49
N PHE A 50 4.31 9.05 16.18
CA PHE A 50 4.13 10.27 15.35
C PHE A 50 2.68 10.79 15.35
N ARG A 51 1.82 10.24 16.21
CA ARG A 51 0.43 10.67 16.36
C ARG A 51 0.32 12.16 16.69
N GLY A 52 -0.66 12.81 16.06
CA GLY A 52 -0.84 14.27 16.13
C GLY A 52 -0.12 15.06 15.02
N GLY A 53 0.90 14.46 14.39
CA GLY A 53 1.55 15.00 13.19
C GLY A 53 1.06 14.36 11.89
N VAL A 54 0.53 13.14 11.97
CA VAL A 54 0.07 12.30 10.83
C VAL A 54 -1.45 12.24 10.82
N ASP A 55 -2.07 12.26 9.63
CA ASP A 55 -3.51 12.05 9.43
C ASP A 55 -3.79 10.77 8.62
N ILE A 56 -2.84 10.38 7.78
CA ILE A 56 -2.91 9.17 6.97
C ILE A 56 -1.62 8.39 7.22
N TRP A 57 -1.75 7.29 7.93
CA TRP A 57 -0.66 6.38 8.27
C TRP A 57 -0.42 5.40 7.15
N VAL A 58 0.81 5.23 6.71
CA VAL A 58 1.16 4.35 5.60
C VAL A 58 2.30 3.40 6.01
N PRO A 59 2.07 2.49 6.98
CA PRO A 59 3.06 1.49 7.33
C PRO A 59 3.32 0.54 6.16
N GLY A 60 4.58 0.11 6.01
CA GLY A 60 4.88 -1.05 5.18
C GLY A 60 4.13 -2.28 5.71
N THR A 61 3.73 -3.21 4.84
CA THR A 61 2.93 -4.38 5.24
C THR A 61 3.53 -5.19 6.38
N PRO A 62 4.88 -5.40 6.49
CA PRO A 62 5.47 -6.05 7.66
C PRO A 62 5.32 -5.22 8.94
N GLY A 63 5.47 -3.90 8.84
CA GLY A 63 5.31 -3.00 9.99
C GLY A 63 3.87 -2.92 10.47
N TYR A 64 2.91 -2.96 9.53
CA TYR A 64 1.49 -3.05 9.83
C TYR A 64 1.18 -4.34 10.61
N GLU A 65 1.56 -5.51 10.09
CA GLU A 65 1.28 -6.80 10.72
C GLU A 65 1.94 -6.93 12.10
N ALA A 66 3.18 -6.46 12.24
CA ALA A 66 3.88 -6.47 13.52
C ALA A 66 3.22 -5.60 14.60
N ARG A 67 2.41 -4.61 14.20
CA ARG A 67 1.77 -3.61 15.09
C ARG A 67 0.29 -3.44 14.79
N GLN A 68 -0.36 -4.45 14.29
CA GLN A 68 -1.77 -4.40 13.86
C GLN A 68 -2.68 -3.81 14.93
N ALA A 69 -2.54 -4.23 16.19
CA ALA A 69 -3.36 -3.71 17.28
C ALA A 69 -3.24 -2.19 17.48
N ASP A 70 -2.05 -1.62 17.26
CA ASP A 70 -1.84 -0.17 17.33
C ASP A 70 -2.59 0.54 16.20
N PHE A 71 -2.53 0.01 14.97
CA PHE A 71 -3.22 0.58 13.81
C PHE A 71 -4.73 0.41 13.86
N ASP A 72 -5.21 -0.72 14.38
CA ASP A 72 -6.63 -0.95 14.63
C ASP A 72 -7.17 0.06 15.66
N ALA A 73 -6.39 0.35 16.70
CA ALA A 73 -6.74 1.39 17.67
C ALA A 73 -6.79 2.80 17.04
N LEU A 74 -5.85 3.13 16.13
CA LEU A 74 -5.87 4.39 15.39
C LEU A 74 -7.11 4.49 14.49
N THR A 75 -7.44 3.40 13.78
CA THR A 75 -8.63 3.33 12.92
C THR A 75 -9.92 3.48 13.73
N ALA A 76 -10.01 2.87 14.90
CA ALA A 76 -11.14 3.01 15.82
C ALA A 76 -11.32 4.45 16.33
N LEU A 77 -10.25 5.24 16.34
CA LEU A 77 -10.26 6.68 16.68
C LEU A 77 -10.54 7.59 15.47
N GLY A 78 -10.82 7.00 14.30
CA GLY A 78 -11.15 7.73 13.07
C GLY A 78 -9.93 8.17 12.25
N GLU A 79 -8.73 7.70 12.58
CA GLU A 79 -7.54 7.96 11.79
C GLU A 79 -7.49 7.02 10.56
N SER A 80 -6.89 7.48 9.48
CA SER A 80 -6.81 6.71 8.22
C SER A 80 -5.50 5.92 8.17
N VAL A 81 -5.60 4.61 7.91
CA VAL A 81 -4.43 3.74 7.71
C VAL A 81 -4.47 3.17 6.30
N TRP A 82 -3.34 3.21 5.59
CA TRP A 82 -3.15 2.68 4.23
C TRP A 82 -2.07 1.60 4.25
N ALA A 83 -2.01 0.78 3.21
CA ALA A 83 -0.91 -0.16 3.02
C ALA A 83 0.20 0.44 2.15
N TYR A 84 1.43 -0.06 2.35
CA TYR A 84 2.61 0.31 1.57
C TYR A 84 3.52 -0.89 1.33
N VAL A 85 4.01 -1.00 0.11
CA VAL A 85 5.13 -1.87 -0.26
C VAL A 85 6.09 -1.09 -1.18
N CYS A 86 7.38 -1.42 -1.11
CA CYS A 86 8.43 -0.82 -1.93
C CYS A 86 9.42 -1.88 -2.39
N CYS A 87 10.72 -1.62 -2.32
CA CYS A 87 11.77 -2.62 -2.55
C CYS A 87 11.75 -3.80 -1.55
N GLY A 88 10.95 -3.71 -0.54
CA GLY A 88 10.57 -4.77 0.38
C GLY A 88 9.07 -4.69 0.68
N PRO A 89 8.53 -5.76 1.26
CA PRO A 89 9.15 -7.05 1.52
C PRO A 89 9.31 -7.93 0.26
N GLU A 90 10.23 -8.88 0.35
CA GLU A 90 10.50 -9.86 -0.71
C GLU A 90 10.03 -11.28 -0.31
N GLY A 91 10.35 -12.26 -1.14
CA GLY A 91 10.04 -13.68 -0.87
C GLY A 91 8.55 -13.99 -1.00
N ASN A 92 7.95 -14.58 0.03
CA ASN A 92 6.54 -14.97 -0.02
C ASN A 92 5.55 -13.83 0.29
N TRP A 93 6.05 -12.66 0.63
CA TRP A 93 5.19 -11.51 0.86
C TRP A 93 4.50 -11.05 -0.43
N LEU A 94 3.30 -10.52 -0.29
CA LEU A 94 2.66 -9.80 -1.38
C LEU A 94 3.48 -8.56 -1.75
N ASN A 95 3.77 -8.44 -3.02
CA ASN A 95 4.41 -7.27 -3.64
C ASN A 95 4.09 -7.27 -5.15
N ARG A 96 4.63 -6.29 -5.92
CA ARG A 96 4.33 -6.07 -7.35
C ARG A 96 5.58 -6.09 -8.23
N PHE A 97 6.59 -6.89 -7.91
CA PHE A 97 7.80 -7.03 -8.73
C PHE A 97 7.51 -7.66 -10.09
N LEU A 98 8.41 -7.43 -11.06
CA LEU A 98 8.24 -7.98 -12.43
C LEU A 98 8.28 -9.51 -12.48
N ASP A 99 9.01 -10.13 -11.58
CA ASP A 99 9.17 -11.57 -11.44
C ASP A 99 8.09 -12.23 -10.55
N PHE A 100 7.17 -11.45 -10.02
CA PHE A 100 6.02 -11.95 -9.27
C PHE A 100 4.81 -12.19 -10.18
N ALA A 101 3.97 -13.16 -9.80
CA ALA A 101 2.67 -13.35 -10.44
C ALA A 101 1.83 -12.07 -10.33
N LEU A 102 1.17 -11.66 -11.41
CA LEU A 102 0.34 -10.45 -11.44
C LEU A 102 -0.75 -10.46 -10.37
N LEU A 103 -1.26 -11.64 -10.03
CA LEU A 103 -2.28 -11.81 -9.00
C LEU A 103 -1.81 -11.33 -7.62
N LYS A 104 -0.52 -11.42 -7.30
CA LYS A 104 0.02 -10.88 -6.04
C LYS A 104 -0.20 -9.38 -5.92
N GLY A 105 -0.02 -8.62 -7.03
CA GLY A 105 -0.31 -7.19 -7.07
C GLY A 105 -1.79 -6.86 -6.90
N ARG A 106 -2.71 -7.72 -7.36
CA ARG A 106 -4.16 -7.59 -7.17
C ARG A 106 -4.57 -7.94 -5.73
N LEU A 107 -3.98 -9.00 -5.16
CA LEU A 107 -4.22 -9.45 -3.78
C LEU A 107 -3.78 -8.43 -2.72
N LEU A 108 -2.84 -7.53 -2.99
CA LEU A 108 -2.52 -6.41 -2.10
C LEU A 108 -3.77 -5.59 -1.73
N PHE A 109 -4.67 -5.38 -2.68
CA PHE A 109 -5.91 -4.63 -2.46
C PHE A 109 -6.98 -5.45 -1.73
N TRP A 110 -6.98 -6.77 -1.90
CA TRP A 110 -7.79 -7.66 -1.09
C TRP A 110 -7.32 -7.64 0.37
N GLY A 111 -6.01 -7.59 0.60
CA GLY A 111 -5.44 -7.35 1.91
C GLY A 111 -5.84 -6.00 2.52
N CYS A 112 -5.91 -4.95 1.70
CA CYS A 112 -6.45 -3.65 2.15
C CYS A 112 -7.91 -3.79 2.59
N ALA A 113 -8.74 -4.49 1.82
CA ALA A 113 -10.15 -4.71 2.15
C ALA A 113 -10.31 -5.55 3.43
N ALA A 114 -9.56 -6.66 3.56
CA ALA A 114 -9.55 -7.53 4.74
C ALA A 114 -9.23 -6.77 6.03
N ASN A 115 -8.21 -5.92 5.97
CA ASN A 115 -7.74 -5.13 7.11
C ASN A 115 -8.41 -3.75 7.22
N ARG A 116 -9.43 -3.47 6.41
CA ARG A 116 -10.20 -2.20 6.42
C ARG A 116 -9.33 -0.96 6.23
N LEU A 117 -8.26 -1.09 5.45
CA LEU A 117 -7.35 0.01 5.15
C LEU A 117 -7.96 0.96 4.13
N GLY A 118 -7.72 2.26 4.31
CA GLY A 118 -8.30 3.31 3.49
C GLY A 118 -7.66 3.52 2.12
N GLY A 119 -6.54 2.84 1.84
CA GLY A 119 -5.84 2.98 0.57
C GLY A 119 -4.54 2.19 0.49
N PHE A 120 -3.86 2.37 -0.64
CA PHE A 120 -2.56 1.79 -0.94
C PHE A 120 -1.65 2.85 -1.53
N LEU A 121 -0.41 2.92 -1.04
CA LEU A 121 0.61 3.83 -1.54
C LEU A 121 1.67 3.06 -2.33
N HIS A 122 2.11 3.65 -3.44
CA HIS A 122 3.26 3.21 -4.22
C HIS A 122 4.21 4.39 -4.41
N TRP A 123 5.50 4.23 -4.07
CA TRP A 123 6.47 5.31 -4.10
C TRP A 123 6.99 5.64 -5.50
N GLY A 124 7.20 4.62 -6.33
CA GLY A 124 7.90 4.70 -7.61
C GLY A 124 6.99 4.38 -8.78
N PHE A 125 6.11 5.31 -9.19
CA PHE A 125 5.17 5.09 -10.27
C PHE A 125 5.85 5.05 -11.64
N ASN A 126 6.83 5.93 -11.85
CA ASN A 126 7.58 6.12 -13.11
C ASN A 126 9.02 6.60 -12.86
N GLN A 127 9.68 6.07 -11.86
CA GLN A 127 11.04 6.43 -11.49
C GLN A 127 12.04 5.70 -12.38
N PHE A 128 12.64 6.42 -13.34
CA PHE A 128 13.69 5.92 -14.21
C PHE A 128 14.95 6.78 -14.03
N PRO A 129 16.17 6.20 -13.84
CA PRO A 129 17.41 6.95 -13.94
C PRO A 129 17.58 7.55 -15.33
N ALA A 130 18.25 8.70 -15.40
CA ALA A 130 18.59 9.32 -16.68
C ALA A 130 19.38 8.34 -17.58
N GLY A 131 18.93 8.15 -18.81
CA GLY A 131 19.54 7.25 -19.78
C GLY A 131 19.15 5.76 -19.64
N MET A 132 18.29 5.41 -18.70
CA MET A 132 17.72 4.06 -18.64
C MET A 132 16.62 3.91 -19.71
N ASP A 133 16.68 2.81 -20.44
CA ASP A 133 15.55 2.31 -21.23
C ASP A 133 14.74 1.30 -20.39
N PRO A 134 13.53 1.66 -19.89
CA PRO A 134 12.74 0.77 -19.04
C PRO A 134 12.16 -0.43 -19.79
N PHE A 135 12.21 -0.45 -21.13
CA PHE A 135 11.83 -1.62 -21.92
C PHE A 135 12.96 -2.66 -22.02
N ALA A 136 14.21 -2.23 -21.83
CA ALA A 136 15.39 -3.10 -21.84
C ALA A 136 15.93 -3.40 -20.43
N GLY A 137 15.78 -2.46 -19.48
CA GLY A 137 16.25 -2.58 -18.11
C GLY A 137 15.09 -2.84 -17.14
N THR A 138 15.26 -3.82 -16.25
CA THR A 138 14.21 -4.22 -15.29
C THR A 138 14.44 -3.67 -13.88
N SER A 139 15.64 -3.18 -13.58
CA SER A 139 16.08 -2.81 -12.24
C SER A 139 16.86 -1.49 -12.28
N CYS A 140 16.66 -0.66 -11.28
CA CYS A 140 17.34 0.62 -11.11
C CYS A 140 18.32 0.58 -9.94
N PRO A 141 19.43 1.36 -9.96
CA PRO A 141 20.30 1.54 -8.81
C PRO A 141 19.50 2.02 -7.59
N ASN A 142 19.74 1.40 -6.44
CA ASN A 142 19.13 1.82 -5.20
C ASN A 142 19.85 3.09 -4.67
N HIS A 143 19.16 4.21 -4.71
CA HIS A 143 19.71 5.50 -4.28
C HIS A 143 19.59 5.76 -2.77
N THR A 144 19.03 4.82 -2.00
CA THR A 144 18.90 4.96 -0.54
C THR A 144 20.21 4.64 0.21
N GLY A 145 21.26 4.27 -0.49
CA GLY A 145 22.58 3.97 0.09
C GLY A 145 22.77 2.53 0.55
N ILE A 146 21.82 1.63 0.26
CA ILE A 146 21.92 0.19 0.60
C ILE A 146 22.84 -0.57 -0.36
N GLY A 147 23.36 0.06 -1.42
CA GLY A 147 24.46 -0.47 -2.23
C GLY A 147 24.10 -1.57 -3.24
N THR A 148 22.82 -1.84 -3.44
CA THR A 148 22.30 -2.81 -4.42
C THR A 148 21.35 -2.12 -5.41
N ASN A 149 20.89 -2.84 -6.42
CA ASN A 149 19.76 -2.38 -7.21
C ASN A 149 18.44 -2.61 -6.47
N PHE A 150 17.43 -1.82 -6.82
CA PHE A 150 16.05 -2.15 -6.47
C PHE A 150 15.64 -3.48 -7.13
N PRO A 151 14.72 -4.24 -6.53
CA PRO A 151 14.11 -5.40 -7.18
C PRO A 151 13.50 -5.06 -8.54
N CYS A 152 13.38 -6.05 -9.40
CA CYS A 152 12.90 -5.87 -10.77
C CYS A 152 11.54 -5.17 -10.82
N GLY A 153 11.51 -4.00 -11.45
CA GLY A 153 10.29 -3.20 -11.62
C GLY A 153 9.78 -2.49 -10.39
N ASP A 154 10.50 -2.49 -9.26
CA ASP A 154 10.07 -1.82 -8.04
C ASP A 154 9.76 -0.32 -8.26
N SER A 155 10.61 0.37 -9.02
CA SER A 155 10.52 1.82 -9.18
C SER A 155 9.54 2.31 -10.25
N PHE A 156 8.89 1.40 -11.00
CA PHE A 156 7.96 1.79 -12.05
C PHE A 156 6.84 0.78 -12.31
N LEU A 157 5.65 1.29 -12.60
CA LEU A 157 4.45 0.55 -13.04
C LEU A 157 3.99 0.98 -14.43
N VAL A 158 4.40 2.18 -14.87
CA VAL A 158 4.10 2.74 -16.19
C VAL A 158 5.38 2.97 -16.97
N TYR A 159 5.27 3.01 -18.28
CA TYR A 159 6.37 3.13 -19.22
C TYR A 159 6.24 4.42 -20.04
N PRO A 160 7.35 5.02 -20.50
CA PRO A 160 7.29 6.19 -21.39
C PRO A 160 6.81 5.78 -22.77
N GLY A 161 5.60 6.17 -23.11
CA GLY A 161 5.05 5.98 -24.45
C GLY A 161 5.31 7.20 -25.34
N THR A 162 5.07 7.07 -26.66
CA THR A 162 5.24 8.12 -27.65
C THR A 162 4.14 9.18 -27.59
N ASP A 163 3.00 8.83 -27.05
CA ASP A 163 1.77 9.66 -26.98
C ASP A 163 1.27 9.88 -25.53
N GLY A 164 2.07 9.44 -24.54
CA GLY A 164 1.76 9.54 -23.12
C GLY A 164 2.28 8.33 -22.32
N PRO A 165 1.95 8.22 -21.05
CA PRO A 165 2.35 7.08 -20.23
C PRO A 165 1.61 5.82 -20.68
N TRP A 166 2.36 4.73 -20.88
CA TRP A 166 1.79 3.42 -21.18
C TRP A 166 1.68 2.59 -19.90
N PRO A 167 0.48 2.10 -19.51
CA PRO A 167 0.33 1.23 -18.37
C PRO A 167 0.98 -0.14 -18.63
N GLY A 168 1.73 -0.64 -17.65
CA GLY A 168 2.18 -2.02 -17.65
C GLY A 168 1.11 -2.97 -17.09
N MET A 169 1.25 -4.29 -17.32
CA MET A 169 0.33 -5.30 -16.79
C MET A 169 0.19 -5.23 -15.26
N ARG A 170 1.25 -4.84 -14.55
CA ARG A 170 1.22 -4.64 -13.09
C ARG A 170 0.36 -3.43 -12.69
N MET A 171 0.34 -2.39 -13.50
CA MET A 171 -0.57 -1.25 -13.31
C MET A 171 -2.02 -1.68 -13.49
N GLU A 172 -2.30 -2.52 -14.52
CA GLU A 172 -3.64 -3.07 -14.74
C GLU A 172 -4.07 -4.02 -13.61
N ALA A 173 -3.15 -4.83 -13.08
CA ALA A 173 -3.43 -5.66 -11.90
C ALA A 173 -3.77 -4.81 -10.66
N ALA A 174 -3.04 -3.72 -10.43
CA ALA A 174 -3.32 -2.78 -9.35
C ALA A 174 -4.66 -2.06 -9.54
N ARG A 175 -4.98 -1.62 -10.78
CA ARG A 175 -6.27 -1.01 -11.12
C ARG A 175 -7.43 -1.96 -10.81
N ARG A 176 -7.33 -3.23 -11.25
CA ARG A 176 -8.34 -4.24 -10.93
C ARG A 176 -8.44 -4.52 -9.45
N GLY A 177 -7.31 -4.59 -8.75
CA GLY A 177 -7.31 -4.73 -7.29
C GLY A 177 -8.04 -3.58 -6.58
N ALA A 178 -7.87 -2.35 -7.05
CA ALA A 178 -8.58 -1.19 -6.50
C ALA A 178 -10.10 -1.25 -6.77
N GLU A 179 -10.50 -1.73 -7.95
CA GLU A 179 -11.91 -2.00 -8.26
C GLU A 179 -12.49 -3.10 -7.36
N ASP A 180 -11.74 -4.20 -7.15
CA ASP A 180 -12.14 -5.28 -6.24
C ASP A 180 -12.33 -4.76 -4.82
N ALA A 181 -11.40 -3.95 -4.30
CA ALA A 181 -11.51 -3.37 -2.97
C ALA A 181 -12.77 -2.50 -2.81
N ALA A 182 -13.17 -1.78 -3.86
CA ALA A 182 -14.43 -1.02 -3.87
C ALA A 182 -15.66 -1.95 -3.83
N LEU A 183 -15.64 -3.03 -4.60
CA LEU A 183 -16.72 -4.04 -4.57
C LEU A 183 -16.80 -4.76 -3.22
N LEU A 184 -15.65 -5.13 -2.65
CA LEU A 184 -15.56 -5.72 -1.31
C LEU A 184 -16.08 -4.76 -0.23
N ALA A 185 -15.78 -3.47 -0.34
CA ALA A 185 -16.34 -2.47 0.57
C ALA A 185 -17.86 -2.36 0.46
N LEU A 186 -18.44 -2.47 -0.74
CA LEU A 186 -19.87 -2.52 -0.94
C LEU A 186 -20.50 -3.78 -0.31
N LEU A 187 -19.88 -4.95 -0.50
CA LEU A 187 -20.34 -6.19 0.13
C LEU A 187 -20.30 -6.06 1.64
N ARG A 188 -19.21 -5.57 2.21
CA ARG A 188 -19.07 -5.38 3.66
C ARG A 188 -20.15 -4.47 4.24
N CYS A 189 -20.51 -3.39 3.54
CA CYS A 189 -21.60 -2.50 3.98
C CYS A 189 -22.96 -3.18 4.01
N ARG A 190 -23.17 -4.23 3.21
CA ARG A 190 -24.42 -4.98 3.11
C ARG A 190 -24.44 -6.18 4.03
N ASP A 191 -23.36 -6.96 4.00
CA ASP A 191 -23.18 -8.20 4.75
C ASP A 191 -21.70 -8.39 5.09
N GLU A 192 -21.32 -7.97 6.30
CA GLU A 192 -19.95 -8.07 6.79
C GLU A 192 -19.50 -9.53 6.95
N ALA A 193 -20.42 -10.43 7.36
CA ALA A 193 -20.10 -11.84 7.53
C ALA A 193 -19.79 -12.52 6.19
N ALA A 194 -20.58 -12.23 5.15
CA ALA A 194 -20.32 -12.70 3.80
C ALA A 194 -18.98 -12.14 3.25
N HIS A 195 -18.71 -10.87 3.47
CA HIS A 195 -17.41 -10.25 3.11
C HIS A 195 -16.24 -10.99 3.75
N ASP A 196 -16.27 -11.19 5.07
CA ASP A 196 -15.16 -11.80 5.81
C ASP A 196 -14.96 -13.27 5.40
N ALA A 197 -16.04 -14.02 5.22
CA ALA A 197 -15.99 -15.41 4.74
C ALA A 197 -15.42 -15.51 3.32
N LEU A 198 -15.79 -14.59 2.44
CA LEU A 198 -15.31 -14.56 1.06
C LEU A 198 -13.81 -14.24 0.99
N VAL A 199 -13.38 -13.19 1.68
CA VAL A 199 -11.98 -12.73 1.69
C VAL A 199 -11.07 -13.79 2.29
N ALA A 200 -11.47 -14.47 3.37
CA ALA A 200 -10.69 -15.50 4.03
C ALA A 200 -10.33 -16.70 3.12
N ARG A 201 -10.99 -16.87 1.97
CA ARG A 201 -10.66 -17.95 1.02
C ARG A 201 -9.41 -17.67 0.20
N VAL A 202 -9.01 -16.40 0.06
CA VAL A 202 -7.86 -15.99 -0.76
C VAL A 202 -6.83 -15.17 0.00
N PHE A 203 -7.17 -14.58 1.14
CA PHE A 203 -6.26 -13.76 1.93
C PHE A 203 -6.42 -14.01 3.43
N HIS A 204 -5.32 -14.36 4.11
CA HIS A 204 -5.23 -14.42 5.57
C HIS A 204 -4.31 -13.32 6.12
N ASP A 205 -3.12 -13.18 5.53
CA ASP A 205 -2.15 -12.11 5.75
C ASP A 205 -1.28 -11.92 4.51
N ASN A 206 -0.34 -10.99 4.53
CA ASN A 206 0.49 -10.68 3.36
C ASN A 206 1.55 -11.76 3.02
N GLN A 207 1.64 -12.84 3.78
CA GLN A 207 2.49 -14.01 3.52
C GLN A 207 1.68 -15.30 3.31
N ASN A 208 0.44 -15.33 3.82
CA ASN A 208 -0.46 -16.46 3.76
C ASN A 208 -1.71 -16.08 2.95
N TYR A 209 -1.69 -16.42 1.69
CA TYR A 209 -2.74 -16.12 0.71
C TYR A 209 -2.81 -17.26 -0.31
N ASN A 210 -3.89 -17.30 -1.06
CA ASN A 210 -4.06 -18.23 -2.18
C ASN A 210 -3.93 -17.47 -3.49
N ASP A 211 -2.87 -17.72 -4.25
CA ASP A 211 -2.58 -17.12 -5.55
C ASP A 211 -2.88 -18.06 -6.73
N ASP A 212 -3.64 -19.14 -6.51
CA ASP A 212 -4.20 -19.97 -7.59
C ASP A 212 -5.24 -19.16 -8.36
N PRO A 213 -5.02 -18.90 -9.66
CA PRO A 213 -5.94 -18.10 -10.46
C PRO A 213 -7.36 -18.68 -10.52
N ALA A 214 -7.51 -20.01 -10.55
CA ALA A 214 -8.83 -20.64 -10.65
C ALA A 214 -9.64 -20.46 -9.35
N VAL A 215 -8.98 -20.58 -8.20
CA VAL A 215 -9.60 -20.31 -6.90
C VAL A 215 -9.97 -18.83 -6.80
N PHE A 216 -9.07 -17.94 -7.20
CA PHE A 216 -9.32 -16.50 -7.15
C PHE A 216 -10.52 -16.10 -8.04
N GLU A 217 -10.58 -16.58 -9.29
CA GLU A 217 -11.68 -16.27 -10.20
C GLU A 217 -13.02 -16.78 -9.66
N ALA A 218 -13.07 -17.98 -9.08
CA ALA A 218 -14.29 -18.51 -8.47
C ALA A 218 -14.76 -17.66 -7.29
N VAL A 219 -13.85 -17.14 -6.46
CA VAL A 219 -14.14 -16.23 -5.35
C VAL A 219 -14.62 -14.87 -5.88
N TYR A 220 -14.01 -14.38 -6.95
CA TYR A 220 -14.41 -13.11 -7.57
C TYR A 220 -15.81 -13.19 -8.22
N GLU A 221 -16.12 -14.29 -8.92
CA GLU A 221 -17.46 -14.53 -9.45
C GLU A 221 -18.53 -14.56 -8.35
N GLU A 222 -18.21 -15.20 -7.21
CA GLU A 222 -19.11 -15.22 -6.06
C GLU A 222 -19.31 -13.81 -5.47
N LEU A 223 -18.26 -12.98 -5.41
CA LEU A 223 -18.37 -11.56 -5.00
C LEU A 223 -19.41 -10.84 -5.87
N LEU A 224 -19.35 -11.01 -7.19
CA LEU A 224 -20.28 -10.38 -8.11
C LEU A 224 -21.71 -10.87 -7.90
N HIS A 225 -21.92 -12.18 -7.70
CA HIS A 225 -23.23 -12.76 -7.41
C HIS A 225 -23.85 -12.21 -6.11
N LEU A 226 -23.08 -12.16 -5.03
CA LEU A 226 -23.55 -11.61 -3.75
C LEU A 226 -23.98 -10.13 -3.87
N LEU A 227 -23.28 -9.37 -4.71
CA LEU A 227 -23.63 -7.97 -4.95
C LEU A 227 -24.87 -7.82 -5.83
N GLU A 228 -25.09 -8.71 -6.83
CA GLU A 228 -26.27 -8.71 -7.69
C GLU A 228 -27.55 -9.12 -6.94
N GLU A 229 -27.48 -10.16 -6.12
CA GLU A 229 -28.63 -10.65 -5.34
C GLU A 229 -29.11 -9.62 -4.32
N GLY A 230 -28.19 -8.96 -3.63
CA GLY A 230 -28.51 -7.88 -2.68
C GLY A 230 -29.04 -6.59 -3.33
N GLY A 231 -28.99 -6.46 -4.65
CA GLY A 231 -29.56 -5.31 -5.39
C GLY A 231 -31.01 -5.48 -5.80
N LYS A 232 -31.62 -6.65 -5.53
CA LYS A 232 -33.00 -6.97 -5.91
C LYS A 232 -34.02 -6.86 -4.76
N ALA A 233 -33.55 -6.51 -3.57
CA ALA A 233 -34.37 -6.25 -2.38
C ALA A 233 -34.49 -4.75 -2.12
#